data_cf0d7af682aeea921b4f2cd8f31ac84d
#
_entry.id   cf0d7af682aeea921b4f2cd8f31ac84d
#
_cell.length_a   1.000
_cell.length_b   1.000
_cell.length_c   1.000
_cell.angle_alpha   90.00
_cell.angle_beta   90.00
_cell.angle_gamma   90.00
#
_symmetry.space_group_name_H-M   'P 1'
#
loop_
_entity.id
_entity.type
_entity.pdbx_description
1 polymer ?
#
loop_
_entity_poly.entity_id
_entity_poly.type
_entity_poly.pdbx_seq_one_letter_code
_entity_poly.pdbx_strand_id
1 'polypeptide(L)'
;STAMGASTTASGTFSTAMGYDTTTSGTVSTAMGQSTTASGQASTAMGYTTEASGTYSTAMGLFTEASGNTSTAMGNGTTASGTYSTAMGVATIASRYASTAMGYETTASGFASTAMGRYTTASDYGSLVIGQYNSSGSSATSTDIFSTANTAFVIGNGGDSSNISDAFSILFDGTTNI
;
A
#
# COMPACT_ATOMS: atom_id res chain seq x y z
N SER A 1 -6.15 -23.54 17.51
CA SER A 1 -5.78 -22.12 17.70
C SER A 1 -5.05 -21.92 19.03
N THR A 2 -4.19 -20.93 19.08
CA THR A 2 -3.37 -20.59 20.24
C THR A 2 -3.51 -19.11 20.57
N ALA A 3 -3.89 -18.77 21.81
CA ALA A 3 -3.93 -17.40 22.30
C ALA A 3 -2.98 -17.28 23.50
N MET A 4 -2.04 -16.32 23.45
CA MET A 4 -1.04 -16.10 24.48
C MET A 4 -0.91 -14.61 24.79
N GLY A 5 -1.20 -14.19 26.02
CA GLY A 5 -1.13 -12.82 26.48
C GLY A 5 -2.43 -12.29 27.03
N ALA A 6 -2.51 -10.97 27.29
CA ALA A 6 -3.69 -10.36 27.86
C ALA A 6 -4.66 -9.88 26.78
N SER A 7 -5.96 -10.14 26.97
CA SER A 7 -7.03 -9.76 26.03
C SER A 7 -6.85 -10.32 24.60
N THR A 8 -6.18 -11.48 24.47
CA THR A 8 -5.95 -12.11 23.16
C THR A 8 -7.08 -13.05 22.79
N THR A 9 -7.48 -13.07 21.53
CA THR A 9 -8.52 -13.95 21.00
C THR A 9 -8.05 -14.67 19.74
N ALA A 10 -8.01 -15.99 19.76
CA ALA A 10 -7.69 -16.83 18.59
C ALA A 10 -8.90 -17.70 18.24
N SER A 11 -9.83 -17.17 17.44
CA SER A 11 -11.09 -17.85 17.06
C SER A 11 -11.02 -18.55 15.69
N GLY A 12 -10.06 -18.16 14.83
CA GLY A 12 -9.85 -18.84 13.55
C GLY A 12 -9.28 -20.24 13.69
N THR A 13 -9.63 -21.15 12.79
CA THR A 13 -9.06 -22.49 12.74
C THR A 13 -7.56 -22.43 12.46
N PHE A 14 -6.71 -23.09 13.27
CA PHE A 14 -5.24 -23.05 13.19
C PHE A 14 -4.63 -21.65 13.34
N SER A 15 -5.32 -20.73 14.02
CA SER A 15 -4.84 -19.36 14.21
C SER A 15 -3.95 -19.21 15.45
N THR A 16 -3.09 -18.17 15.44
CA THR A 16 -2.21 -17.83 16.56
C THR A 16 -2.31 -16.34 16.88
N ALA A 17 -2.66 -16.01 18.13
CA ALA A 17 -2.70 -14.64 18.64
C ALA A 17 -1.74 -14.51 19.84
N MET A 18 -0.79 -13.57 19.79
CA MET A 18 0.19 -13.37 20.85
C MET A 18 0.40 -11.89 21.15
N GLY A 19 0.31 -11.51 22.44
CA GLY A 19 0.60 -10.15 22.87
C GLY A 19 -0.49 -9.53 23.73
N TYR A 20 -0.84 -8.27 23.49
CA TYR A 20 -1.87 -7.55 24.21
C TYR A 20 -2.96 -7.09 23.25
N ASP A 21 -4.23 -7.42 23.54
CA ASP A 21 -5.39 -7.00 22.72
C ASP A 21 -5.25 -7.44 21.26
N THR A 22 -4.78 -8.68 21.04
CA THR A 22 -4.61 -9.24 19.69
C THR A 22 -5.77 -10.15 19.31
N THR A 23 -6.20 -10.09 18.06
CA THR A 23 -7.32 -10.88 17.56
C THR A 23 -6.97 -11.61 16.26
N THR A 24 -7.22 -12.92 16.22
CA THR A 24 -7.20 -13.69 14.98
C THR A 24 -8.55 -14.37 14.77
N SER A 25 -9.19 -14.09 13.64
CA SER A 25 -10.45 -14.74 13.23
C SER A 25 -10.34 -15.46 11.89
N GLY A 26 -9.33 -15.15 11.10
CA GLY A 26 -9.05 -15.85 9.85
C GLY A 26 -8.51 -17.27 10.07
N THR A 27 -8.86 -18.20 9.19
CA THR A 27 -8.27 -19.55 9.18
C THR A 27 -6.77 -19.45 8.87
N VAL A 28 -5.91 -20.11 9.65
CA VAL A 28 -4.43 -20.11 9.54
C VAL A 28 -3.83 -18.70 9.73
N SER A 29 -4.52 -17.78 10.39
CA SER A 29 -4.04 -16.41 10.59
C SER A 29 -3.13 -16.27 11.80
N THR A 30 -2.25 -15.27 11.77
CA THR A 30 -1.31 -14.96 12.86
C THR A 30 -1.37 -13.48 13.21
N ALA A 31 -1.57 -13.14 14.50
CA ALA A 31 -1.48 -11.77 15.00
C ALA A 31 -0.50 -11.72 16.17
N MET A 32 0.47 -10.79 16.13
CA MET A 32 1.46 -10.64 17.19
C MET A 32 1.73 -9.15 17.48
N GLY A 33 1.73 -8.79 18.76
CA GLY A 33 2.05 -7.41 19.18
C GLY A 33 0.98 -6.80 20.08
N GLN A 34 0.62 -5.55 19.81
CA GLN A 34 -0.40 -4.84 20.57
C GLN A 34 -1.49 -4.31 19.64
N SER A 35 -2.76 -4.59 20.00
CA SER A 35 -3.95 -4.16 19.25
C SER A 35 -3.90 -4.57 17.76
N THR A 36 -3.41 -5.79 17.49
CA THR A 36 -3.28 -6.30 16.13
C THR A 36 -4.44 -7.21 15.77
N THR A 37 -4.89 -7.14 14.52
CA THR A 37 -6.00 -7.96 14.02
C THR A 37 -5.61 -8.67 12.73
N ALA A 38 -5.73 -10.00 12.71
CA ALA A 38 -5.57 -10.81 11.50
C ALA A 38 -6.88 -11.57 11.22
N SER A 39 -7.73 -10.98 10.38
CA SER A 39 -9.05 -11.51 10.05
C SER A 39 -9.14 -12.20 8.68
N GLY A 40 -8.20 -11.92 7.79
CA GLY A 40 -8.10 -12.60 6.51
C GLY A 40 -7.63 -14.05 6.63
N GLN A 41 -8.06 -14.93 5.71
CA GLN A 41 -7.52 -16.29 5.63
C GLN A 41 -6.02 -16.26 5.36
N ALA A 42 -5.22 -17.00 6.13
CA ALA A 42 -3.77 -17.05 6.06
C ALA A 42 -3.09 -15.67 6.12
N SER A 43 -3.72 -14.71 6.81
CA SER A 43 -3.20 -13.37 6.99
C SER A 43 -2.23 -13.29 8.18
N THR A 44 -1.33 -12.30 8.14
CA THR A 44 -0.37 -12.05 9.20
C THR A 44 -0.39 -10.56 9.59
N ALA A 45 -0.61 -10.26 10.87
CA ALA A 45 -0.55 -8.92 11.42
C ALA A 45 0.47 -8.86 12.55
N MET A 46 1.48 -7.97 12.45
CA MET A 46 2.53 -7.86 13.48
C MET A 46 2.90 -6.41 13.77
N GLY A 47 2.93 -6.03 15.05
CA GLY A 47 3.36 -4.70 15.48
C GLY A 47 2.38 -4.02 16.42
N TYR A 48 2.09 -2.75 16.16
CA TYR A 48 1.19 -1.94 16.98
C TYR A 48 0.04 -1.41 16.13
N THR A 49 -1.20 -1.76 16.49
CA THR A 49 -2.43 -1.35 15.79
C THR A 49 -2.34 -1.66 14.29
N THR A 50 -2.01 -2.92 13.97
CA THR A 50 -1.93 -3.40 12.59
C THR A 50 -3.14 -4.25 12.25
N GLU A 51 -3.62 -4.15 11.01
CA GLU A 51 -4.74 -4.93 10.52
C GLU A 51 -4.41 -5.66 9.20
N ALA A 52 -4.60 -6.98 9.17
CA ALA A 52 -4.50 -7.80 7.99
C ALA A 52 -5.84 -8.50 7.74
N SER A 53 -6.70 -7.87 6.94
CA SER A 53 -8.06 -8.34 6.65
C SER A 53 -8.21 -8.99 5.27
N GLY A 54 -7.28 -8.75 4.36
CA GLY A 54 -7.24 -9.42 3.06
C GLY A 54 -6.81 -10.90 3.18
N THR A 55 -7.35 -11.76 2.32
CA THR A 55 -6.88 -13.14 2.19
C THR A 55 -5.40 -13.15 1.76
N TYR A 56 -4.55 -13.91 2.45
CA TYR A 56 -3.09 -13.97 2.26
C TYR A 56 -2.38 -12.62 2.46
N SER A 57 -2.98 -11.68 3.18
CA SER A 57 -2.39 -10.36 3.40
C SER A 57 -1.37 -10.34 4.54
N THR A 58 -0.44 -9.38 4.48
CA THR A 58 0.55 -9.16 5.52
C THR A 58 0.59 -7.70 5.92
N ALA A 59 0.40 -7.39 7.20
CA ALA A 59 0.52 -6.05 7.76
C ALA A 59 1.57 -6.04 8.88
N MET A 60 2.61 -5.21 8.75
CA MET A 60 3.69 -5.15 9.75
C MET A 60 4.12 -3.72 10.05
N GLY A 61 4.22 -3.36 11.35
CA GLY A 61 4.73 -2.08 11.78
C GLY A 61 3.79 -1.34 12.71
N LEU A 62 3.57 -0.06 12.45
CA LEU A 62 2.76 0.85 13.27
C LEU A 62 1.60 1.41 12.45
N PHE A 63 0.36 1.18 12.87
CA PHE A 63 -0.86 1.65 12.17
C PHE A 63 -0.91 1.22 10.69
N THR A 64 -0.52 -0.01 10.38
CA THR A 64 -0.55 -0.53 9.01
C THR A 64 -1.83 -1.31 8.72
N GLU A 65 -2.33 -1.19 7.49
CA GLU A 65 -3.52 -1.88 7.02
C GLU A 65 -3.26 -2.62 5.70
N ALA A 66 -3.49 -3.93 5.67
CA ALA A 66 -3.44 -4.75 4.47
C ALA A 66 -4.81 -5.39 4.24
N SER A 67 -5.69 -4.68 3.54
CA SER A 67 -7.07 -5.11 3.27
C SER A 67 -7.29 -5.72 1.89
N GLY A 68 -6.36 -5.51 0.96
CA GLY A 68 -6.38 -6.18 -0.34
C GLY A 68 -6.01 -7.66 -0.25
N ASN A 69 -6.58 -8.49 -1.10
CA ASN A 69 -6.17 -9.90 -1.19
C ASN A 69 -4.69 -9.98 -1.65
N THR A 70 -3.89 -10.80 -0.95
CA THR A 70 -2.45 -10.97 -1.22
C THR A 70 -1.68 -9.64 -1.17
N SER A 71 -2.15 -8.69 -0.35
CA SER A 71 -1.52 -7.38 -0.19
C SER A 71 -0.48 -7.38 0.92
N THR A 72 0.46 -6.45 0.85
CA THR A 72 1.51 -6.27 1.84
C THR A 72 1.59 -4.80 2.26
N ALA A 73 1.44 -4.51 3.55
CA ALA A 73 1.61 -3.18 4.13
C ALA A 73 2.69 -3.22 5.22
N MET A 74 3.77 -2.43 5.06
CA MET A 74 4.87 -2.41 6.02
C MET A 74 5.36 -0.98 6.31
N GLY A 75 5.53 -0.65 7.60
CA GLY A 75 6.08 0.64 8.02
C GLY A 75 5.20 1.36 9.02
N ASN A 76 4.90 2.64 8.78
CA ASN A 76 4.09 3.46 9.66
C ASN A 76 2.94 4.12 8.88
N GLY A 77 1.70 3.83 9.25
CA GLY A 77 0.51 4.41 8.61
C GLY A 77 0.35 4.01 7.14
N THR A 78 0.81 2.82 6.76
CA THR A 78 0.72 2.36 5.37
C THR A 78 -0.58 1.61 5.10
N THR A 79 -1.15 1.79 3.92
CA THR A 79 -2.39 1.12 3.50
C THR A 79 -2.20 0.42 2.15
N ALA A 80 -2.38 -0.89 2.13
CA ALA A 80 -2.38 -1.72 0.93
C ALA A 80 -3.78 -2.32 0.72
N SER A 81 -4.65 -1.60 0.01
CA SER A 81 -6.05 -2.00 -0.20
C SER A 81 -6.33 -2.63 -1.56
N GLY A 82 -5.44 -2.48 -2.52
CA GLY A 82 -5.53 -3.15 -3.80
C GLY A 82 -5.17 -4.64 -3.71
N THR A 83 -5.84 -5.48 -4.50
CA THR A 83 -5.42 -6.89 -4.65
C THR A 83 -4.01 -6.94 -5.25
N TYR A 84 -3.12 -7.75 -4.66
CA TYR A 84 -1.69 -7.84 -4.98
C TYR A 84 -0.91 -6.54 -4.78
N SER A 85 -1.43 -5.59 -4.01
CA SER A 85 -0.75 -4.30 -3.79
C SER A 85 0.33 -4.39 -2.71
N THR A 86 1.31 -3.48 -2.80
CA THR A 86 2.39 -3.35 -1.83
C THR A 86 2.53 -1.89 -1.39
N ALA A 87 2.45 -1.62 -0.09
CA ALA A 87 2.68 -0.31 0.49
C ALA A 87 3.78 -0.38 1.55
N MET A 88 4.89 0.36 1.36
CA MET A 88 6.03 0.33 2.28
C MET A 88 6.57 1.73 2.57
N GLY A 89 6.82 2.03 3.86
CA GLY A 89 7.40 3.31 4.28
C GLY A 89 6.56 4.03 5.31
N VAL A 90 6.30 5.32 5.09
CA VAL A 90 5.50 6.15 6.01
C VAL A 90 4.34 6.77 5.24
N ALA A 91 3.12 6.56 5.71
CA ALA A 91 1.88 7.09 5.14
C ALA A 91 1.73 6.81 3.63
N THR A 92 2.14 5.62 3.19
CA THR A 92 2.03 5.21 1.78
C THR A 92 0.71 4.51 1.51
N ILE A 93 0.14 4.71 0.32
CA ILE A 93 -1.14 4.13 -0.09
C ILE A 93 -1.00 3.41 -1.43
N ALA A 94 -1.28 2.12 -1.46
CA ALA A 94 -1.38 1.32 -2.69
C ALA A 94 -2.80 0.77 -2.82
N SER A 95 -3.65 1.43 -3.62
CA SER A 95 -5.11 1.23 -3.58
C SER A 95 -5.69 0.47 -4.75
N ARG A 96 -4.91 0.21 -5.80
CA ARG A 96 -5.39 -0.52 -6.99
C ARG A 96 -4.69 -1.85 -7.18
N TYR A 97 -5.26 -2.67 -8.08
CA TYR A 97 -4.73 -3.98 -8.43
C TYR A 97 -3.25 -3.89 -8.81
N ALA A 98 -2.40 -4.71 -8.18
CA ALA A 98 -0.96 -4.80 -8.38
C ALA A 98 -0.20 -3.46 -8.24
N SER A 99 -0.76 -2.47 -7.55
CA SER A 99 -0.10 -1.18 -7.33
C SER A 99 1.00 -1.28 -6.26
N THR A 100 2.04 -0.45 -6.40
CA THR A 100 3.16 -0.40 -5.45
C THR A 100 3.44 1.03 -5.01
N ALA A 101 3.42 1.31 -3.71
CA ALA A 101 3.75 2.61 -3.14
C ALA A 101 4.89 2.47 -2.12
N MET A 102 6.01 3.18 -2.32
CA MET A 102 7.17 3.09 -1.44
C MET A 102 7.78 4.45 -1.15
N GLY A 103 8.02 4.76 0.14
CA GLY A 103 8.68 5.99 0.55
C GLY A 103 7.92 6.76 1.63
N TYR A 104 7.77 8.06 1.44
CA TYR A 104 7.11 8.95 2.38
C TYR A 104 5.91 9.63 1.71
N GLU A 105 4.69 9.38 2.22
CA GLU A 105 3.43 9.94 1.70
C GLU A 105 3.26 9.74 0.19
N THR A 106 3.56 8.53 -0.30
CA THR A 106 3.40 8.17 -1.71
C THR A 106 2.05 7.50 -1.95
N THR A 107 1.46 7.74 -3.12
CA THR A 107 0.16 7.15 -3.50
C THR A 107 0.25 6.49 -4.87
N ALA A 108 -0.04 5.19 -4.93
CA ALA A 108 -0.21 4.43 -6.17
C ALA A 108 -1.69 4.04 -6.32
N SER A 109 -2.42 4.77 -7.17
CA SER A 109 -3.86 4.63 -7.36
C SER A 109 -4.27 4.21 -8.77
N GLY A 110 -3.32 4.04 -9.68
CA GLY A 110 -3.55 3.43 -11.00
C GLY A 110 -3.39 1.91 -10.96
N PHE A 111 -4.09 1.18 -11.81
CA PHE A 111 -3.91 -0.27 -12.01
C PHE A 111 -2.44 -0.56 -12.37
N ALA A 112 -1.77 -1.45 -11.66
CA ALA A 112 -0.36 -1.81 -11.84
C ALA A 112 0.61 -0.60 -11.79
N SER A 113 0.22 0.51 -11.16
CA SER A 113 1.07 1.70 -11.03
C SER A 113 2.11 1.55 -9.92
N THR A 114 3.20 2.29 -10.04
CA THR A 114 4.26 2.34 -9.03
C THR A 114 4.61 3.79 -8.68
N ALA A 115 4.54 4.14 -7.40
CA ALA A 115 4.95 5.44 -6.87
C ALA A 115 6.07 5.27 -5.86
N MET A 116 7.21 5.92 -6.06
CA MET A 116 8.37 5.83 -5.16
C MET A 116 8.97 7.22 -4.90
N GLY A 117 9.33 7.47 -3.64
CA GLY A 117 10.01 8.69 -3.24
C GLY A 117 9.27 9.45 -2.14
N ARG A 118 9.05 10.74 -2.33
CA ARG A 118 8.44 11.61 -1.31
C ARG A 118 7.28 12.40 -1.92
N TYR A 119 6.06 12.24 -1.38
CA TYR A 119 4.85 12.93 -1.89
C TYR A 119 4.63 12.67 -3.39
N THR A 120 4.94 11.47 -3.87
CA THR A 120 4.70 11.10 -5.27
C THR A 120 3.33 10.44 -5.43
N THR A 121 2.68 10.68 -6.57
CA THR A 121 1.39 10.10 -6.91
C THR A 121 1.43 9.49 -8.31
N ALA A 122 1.11 8.21 -8.43
CA ALA A 122 0.97 7.47 -9.68
C ALA A 122 -0.49 7.06 -9.86
N SER A 123 -1.26 7.81 -10.64
CA SER A 123 -2.71 7.64 -10.79
C SER A 123 -3.12 6.97 -12.09
N ASP A 124 -2.28 6.98 -13.11
CA ASP A 124 -2.58 6.38 -14.39
C ASP A 124 -2.29 4.87 -14.41
N TYR A 125 -3.02 4.13 -15.26
CA TYR A 125 -2.78 2.72 -15.54
C TYR A 125 -1.32 2.48 -15.95
N GLY A 126 -0.62 1.59 -15.24
CA GLY A 126 0.74 1.17 -15.55
C GLY A 126 1.81 2.24 -15.35
N SER A 127 1.51 3.38 -14.74
CA SER A 127 2.47 4.47 -14.57
C SER A 127 3.56 4.15 -13.55
N LEU A 128 4.77 4.65 -13.80
CA LEU A 128 5.87 4.67 -12.86
C LEU A 128 6.25 6.11 -12.53
N VAL A 129 6.16 6.49 -11.26
CA VAL A 129 6.49 7.82 -10.75
C VAL A 129 7.57 7.71 -9.70
N ILE A 130 8.64 8.49 -9.84
CA ILE A 130 9.74 8.57 -8.86
C ILE A 130 10.05 10.04 -8.51
N GLY A 131 10.83 10.26 -7.45
CA GLY A 131 11.28 11.59 -7.06
C GLY A 131 10.41 12.22 -5.98
N GLN A 132 9.97 13.46 -6.18
CA GLN A 132 9.12 14.14 -5.20
C GLN A 132 8.14 15.13 -5.84
N TYR A 133 6.95 15.28 -5.24
CA TYR A 133 5.94 16.28 -5.61
C TYR A 133 5.74 16.41 -7.13
N ASN A 134 5.48 15.26 -7.80
CA ASN A 134 5.25 15.24 -9.24
C ASN A 134 3.95 15.95 -9.64
N SER A 135 3.94 16.56 -10.82
CA SER A 135 2.74 17.14 -11.44
C SER A 135 2.06 16.18 -12.43
N SER A 136 2.81 15.57 -13.34
CA SER A 136 2.28 14.61 -14.29
C SER A 136 1.94 13.28 -13.62
N GLY A 137 0.82 12.66 -14.00
CA GLY A 137 0.35 11.40 -13.41
C GLY A 137 -0.18 11.52 -11.98
N SER A 138 -0.22 12.72 -11.38
CA SER A 138 -0.85 12.97 -10.08
C SER A 138 -2.38 13.03 -10.16
N SER A 139 -2.91 13.38 -11.33
CA SER A 139 -4.33 13.26 -11.66
C SER A 139 -4.49 12.26 -12.79
N ALA A 140 -5.40 11.30 -12.63
CA ALA A 140 -5.54 10.22 -13.57
C ALA A 140 -6.13 10.67 -14.91
N THR A 141 -5.49 10.28 -16.01
CA THR A 141 -6.11 10.26 -17.33
C THR A 141 -6.98 9.00 -17.46
N SER A 142 -6.48 7.85 -17.04
CA SER A 142 -7.25 6.61 -16.92
C SER A 142 -6.61 5.68 -15.87
N THR A 143 -7.34 5.43 -14.78
CA THR A 143 -6.85 4.60 -13.66
C THR A 143 -6.84 3.10 -13.97
N ASP A 144 -7.85 2.60 -14.65
CA ASP A 144 -8.13 1.17 -14.75
C ASP A 144 -8.02 0.61 -16.18
N ILE A 145 -7.91 1.50 -17.19
CA ILE A 145 -7.86 1.12 -18.60
C ILE A 145 -6.60 1.73 -19.24
N PHE A 146 -5.84 0.90 -19.93
CA PHE A 146 -4.69 1.40 -20.71
C PHE A 146 -5.13 2.42 -21.75
N SER A 147 -4.42 3.53 -21.82
CA SER A 147 -4.53 4.55 -22.86
C SER A 147 -3.14 5.07 -23.19
N THR A 148 -2.90 5.35 -24.46
CA THR A 148 -1.64 5.97 -24.89
C THR A 148 -1.47 7.40 -24.35
N ALA A 149 -2.56 8.04 -23.93
CA ALA A 149 -2.53 9.35 -23.27
C ALA A 149 -2.20 9.28 -21.76
N ASN A 150 -2.12 8.06 -21.20
CA ASN A 150 -1.69 7.88 -19.82
C ASN A 150 -0.21 8.24 -19.66
N THR A 151 0.12 8.75 -18.49
CA THR A 151 1.51 8.93 -18.07
C THR A 151 2.19 7.58 -17.91
N ALA A 152 3.29 7.38 -18.60
CA ALA A 152 4.07 6.14 -18.53
C ALA A 152 5.17 6.22 -17.46
N PHE A 153 5.95 7.31 -17.46
CA PHE A 153 7.03 7.51 -16.50
C PHE A 153 7.21 8.99 -16.16
N VAL A 154 7.48 9.26 -14.87
CA VAL A 154 7.71 10.62 -14.34
C VAL A 154 8.88 10.64 -13.37
N ILE A 155 9.70 11.68 -13.46
CA ILE A 155 10.63 12.11 -12.43
C ILE A 155 10.14 13.42 -11.85
N GLY A 156 9.46 13.38 -10.70
CA GLY A 156 9.02 14.57 -9.98
C GLY A 156 10.19 15.30 -9.32
N ASN A 157 10.22 16.62 -9.40
CA ASN A 157 11.22 17.47 -8.78
C ASN A 157 10.62 18.69 -8.06
N GLY A 158 9.31 18.67 -7.78
CA GLY A 158 8.62 19.74 -7.08
C GLY A 158 9.19 20.01 -5.68
N GLY A 159 9.07 21.25 -5.23
CA GLY A 159 9.59 21.68 -3.93
C GLY A 159 8.68 21.31 -2.76
N ASP A 160 7.37 21.45 -2.93
CA ASP A 160 6.34 21.20 -1.94
C ASP A 160 4.97 21.01 -2.61
N SER A 161 3.90 20.83 -1.81
CA SER A 161 2.53 20.61 -2.31
C SER A 161 1.92 21.76 -3.12
N SER A 162 2.47 22.97 -3.01
CA SER A 162 2.05 24.16 -3.79
C SER A 162 2.93 24.37 -5.04
N ASN A 163 4.08 23.74 -5.05
CA ASN A 163 5.10 23.84 -6.10
C ASN A 163 5.42 22.45 -6.63
N ILE A 164 4.41 21.76 -7.15
CA ILE A 164 4.55 20.46 -7.82
C ILE A 164 5.16 20.66 -9.21
N SER A 165 6.10 19.82 -9.61
CA SER A 165 6.73 19.87 -10.94
C SER A 165 7.40 18.55 -11.30
N ASP A 166 7.75 18.40 -12.57
CA ASP A 166 8.49 17.27 -13.10
C ASP A 166 9.79 17.76 -13.75
N ALA A 167 10.87 17.02 -13.52
CA ALA A 167 12.10 17.16 -14.31
C ALA A 167 11.98 16.43 -15.65
N PHE A 168 11.12 15.44 -15.73
CA PHE A 168 10.90 14.63 -16.92
C PHE A 168 9.56 13.91 -16.83
N SER A 169 8.81 13.87 -17.93
CA SER A 169 7.65 12.99 -18.07
C SER A 169 7.52 12.45 -19.49
N ILE A 170 6.98 11.23 -19.61
CA ILE A 170 6.66 10.60 -20.89
C ILE A 170 5.29 9.93 -20.83
N LEU A 171 4.50 10.10 -21.87
CA LEU A 171 3.24 9.37 -22.06
C LEU A 171 3.48 8.05 -22.79
N PHE A 172 2.50 7.14 -22.77
CA PHE A 172 2.60 5.87 -23.51
C PHE A 172 2.58 6.05 -25.02
N ASP A 173 2.19 7.20 -25.57
CA ASP A 173 2.32 7.54 -27.00
C ASP A 173 3.73 8.01 -27.40
N GLY A 174 4.63 8.13 -26.44
CA GLY A 174 5.99 8.61 -26.66
C GLY A 174 6.16 10.14 -26.53
N THR A 175 5.08 10.89 -26.27
CA THR A 175 5.17 12.33 -25.97
C THR A 175 6.01 12.55 -24.73
N THR A 176 7.05 13.39 -24.85
CA THR A 176 8.01 13.66 -23.79
C THR A 176 7.99 15.13 -23.41
N ASN A 177 8.05 15.43 -22.09
CA ASN A 177 8.19 16.78 -21.56
C ASN A 177 9.43 16.84 -20.64
N ILE A 178 10.18 17.92 -20.74
CA ILE A 178 11.39 18.20 -19.97
C ILE A 178 11.30 19.60 -19.40
#